data_c306037adc9dad7d9d7e87e1ad2e7aaa
#
_entry.id   c306037adc9dad7d9d7e87e1ad2e7aaa
#
_cell.length_a   1.000
_cell.length_b   1.000
_cell.length_c   1.000
_cell.angle_alpha   90.00
_cell.angle_beta   90.00
_cell.angle_gamma   90.00
#
_symmetry.space_group_name_H-M   'P 1'
#
loop_
_entity.id
_entity.type
_entity.pdbx_description
1 polymer ?
#
loop_
_entity_poly.entity_id
_entity_poly.type
_entity_poly.pdbx_seq_one_letter_code
_entity_poly.pdbx_strand_id
1 'polypeptide(L)'
;FKDQNVERRDFLKTLATVPVFGFFLVNLWVKLKKDEQKRKNLLIDLVQKKQAPSIVKNRSNGKHLNIGIIGYGGRGSHLVRGAGFATKGWTDYAFKANQENSLNKAYPTFMSQDDLNCSLIGVCDLFDVNADLGIDASKNEIGPGGKPKYFAKKYRNHSEMLENNDIDAVIVATPDHWHSKIVVDAVKAGKHVYVEKGLTR
;
A
#
# COMPACT_ATOMS: atom_id res chain seq x y z
N PHE A 1 -45.78 0.12 51.01
CA PHE A 1 -45.08 -0.42 49.80
C PHE A 1 -43.61 -0.49 50.15
N LYS A 2 -43.06 -1.70 50.37
CA LYS A 2 -41.61 -1.96 50.53
C LYS A 2 -40.99 -1.92 49.13
N ASP A 3 -40.11 -1.00 48.90
CA ASP A 3 -39.22 -1.00 47.75
C ASP A 3 -38.33 -2.28 47.81
N GLN A 4 -38.61 -3.21 46.95
CA GLN A 4 -37.69 -4.32 46.70
C GLN A 4 -36.60 -3.84 45.71
N ASN A 5 -35.52 -3.33 46.27
CA ASN A 5 -34.31 -3.17 45.50
C ASN A 5 -33.80 -4.56 45.09
N VAL A 6 -34.24 -5.05 43.96
CA VAL A 6 -33.66 -6.23 43.34
C VAL A 6 -32.21 -5.87 42.99
N GLU A 7 -31.27 -6.44 43.75
CA GLU A 7 -29.85 -6.24 43.48
C GLU A 7 -29.54 -6.68 42.06
N ARG A 8 -28.78 -5.87 41.32
CA ARG A 8 -28.36 -6.19 39.95
C ARG A 8 -27.80 -7.61 39.79
N ARG A 9 -27.18 -8.11 40.84
CA ARG A 9 -26.64 -9.47 40.92
C ARG A 9 -27.71 -10.56 40.89
N ASP A 10 -28.84 -10.34 41.53
CA ASP A 10 -29.96 -11.33 41.59
C ASP A 10 -30.76 -11.30 40.31
N PHE A 11 -30.91 -10.09 39.66
CA PHE A 11 -31.44 -9.98 38.32
C PHE A 11 -30.61 -10.77 37.29
N LEU A 12 -29.28 -10.66 37.34
CA LEU A 12 -28.38 -11.42 36.46
C LEU A 12 -28.42 -12.92 36.69
N LYS A 13 -28.58 -13.37 37.95
CA LYS A 13 -28.76 -14.79 38.29
C LYS A 13 -30.06 -15.34 37.70
N THR A 14 -31.14 -14.61 37.85
CA THR A 14 -32.46 -14.98 37.31
C THR A 14 -32.44 -15.05 35.79
N LEU A 15 -31.76 -14.11 35.11
CA LEU A 15 -31.56 -14.16 33.68
C LEU A 15 -30.74 -15.36 33.19
N ALA A 16 -29.75 -15.81 33.99
CA ALA A 16 -28.90 -16.95 33.66
C ALA A 16 -29.66 -18.29 33.74
N THR A 17 -30.78 -18.34 34.48
CA THR A 17 -31.61 -19.55 34.61
C THR A 17 -32.60 -19.76 33.46
N VAL A 18 -32.82 -18.73 32.60
CA VAL A 18 -33.66 -18.88 31.40
C VAL A 18 -32.86 -19.61 30.33
N PRO A 19 -33.28 -20.79 29.83
CA PRO A 19 -32.48 -21.63 28.91
C PRO A 19 -31.94 -20.90 27.70
N VAL A 20 -32.70 -20.00 27.11
CA VAL A 20 -32.31 -19.22 25.94
C VAL A 20 -31.25 -18.17 26.28
N PHE A 21 -31.37 -17.49 27.42
CA PHE A 21 -30.43 -16.50 27.92
C PHE A 21 -29.11 -17.13 28.41
N GLY A 22 -29.19 -18.27 29.07
CA GLY A 22 -28.01 -19.05 29.48
C GLY A 22 -27.17 -19.45 28.28
N PHE A 23 -27.80 -19.95 27.21
CA PHE A 23 -27.12 -20.29 25.98
C PHE A 23 -26.46 -19.07 25.31
N PHE A 24 -27.12 -17.90 25.28
CA PHE A 24 -26.56 -16.66 24.76
C PHE A 24 -25.35 -16.18 25.58
N LEU A 25 -25.45 -16.20 26.91
CA LEU A 25 -24.35 -15.78 27.80
C LEU A 25 -23.13 -16.72 27.68
N VAL A 26 -23.35 -18.02 27.56
CA VAL A 26 -22.27 -18.99 27.34
C VAL A 26 -21.58 -18.73 25.99
N ASN A 27 -22.33 -18.53 24.93
CA ASN A 27 -21.75 -18.22 23.61
C ASN A 27 -21.00 -16.90 23.62
N LEU A 28 -21.54 -15.87 24.28
CA LEU A 28 -20.85 -14.58 24.44
C LEU A 28 -19.55 -14.73 25.23
N TRP A 29 -19.57 -15.49 26.32
CA TRP A 29 -18.38 -15.76 27.12
C TRP A 29 -17.31 -16.54 26.35
N VAL A 30 -17.70 -17.57 25.59
CA VAL A 30 -16.81 -18.34 24.70
C VAL A 30 -16.20 -17.44 23.62
N LYS A 31 -17.00 -16.55 23.03
CA LYS A 31 -16.52 -15.59 22.04
C LYS A 31 -15.50 -14.64 22.65
N LEU A 32 -15.79 -14.04 23.79
CA LEU A 32 -14.87 -13.13 24.50
C LEU A 32 -13.55 -13.82 24.86
N LYS A 33 -13.60 -15.08 25.34
CA LYS A 33 -12.39 -15.84 25.61
C LYS A 33 -11.57 -16.14 24.34
N LYS A 34 -12.23 -16.49 23.23
CA LYS A 34 -11.55 -16.70 21.95
C LYS A 34 -10.89 -15.42 21.43
N ASP A 35 -11.56 -14.27 21.57
CA ASP A 35 -11.01 -12.99 21.13
C ASP A 35 -9.84 -12.54 22.02
N GLU A 36 -9.90 -12.80 23.34
CA GLU A 36 -8.77 -12.56 24.26
C GLU A 36 -7.56 -13.44 23.92
N GLN A 37 -7.79 -14.71 23.58
CA GLN A 37 -6.73 -15.64 23.20
C GLN A 37 -6.10 -15.27 21.86
N LYS A 38 -6.90 -14.83 20.89
CA LYS A 38 -6.40 -14.27 19.62
C LYS A 38 -5.54 -13.03 19.86
N ARG A 39 -5.97 -12.10 20.73
CA ARG A 39 -5.19 -10.92 21.11
C ARG A 39 -3.86 -11.29 21.75
N LYS A 40 -3.86 -12.26 22.69
CA LYS A 40 -2.62 -12.73 23.33
C LYS A 40 -1.66 -13.37 22.33
N ASN A 41 -2.14 -14.19 21.42
CA ASN A 41 -1.31 -14.81 20.38
C ASN A 41 -0.74 -13.76 19.43
N LEU A 42 -1.55 -12.78 19.02
CA LEU A 42 -1.08 -11.66 18.18
C LEU A 42 0.01 -10.83 18.88
N LEU A 43 -0.17 -10.55 20.18
CA LEU A 43 0.83 -9.83 20.98
C LEU A 43 2.13 -10.65 21.13
N ILE A 44 2.04 -11.97 21.31
CA ILE A 44 3.20 -12.86 21.40
C ILE A 44 3.96 -12.84 20.06
N ASP A 45 3.27 -12.96 18.93
CA ASP A 45 3.88 -12.88 17.59
C ASP A 45 4.56 -11.53 17.34
N LEU A 46 3.92 -10.42 17.75
CA LEU A 46 4.48 -9.08 17.64
C LEU A 46 5.70 -8.87 18.55
N VAL A 47 5.70 -9.49 19.75
CA VAL A 47 6.82 -9.40 20.69
C VAL A 47 8.00 -10.29 20.28
N GLN A 48 7.73 -11.48 19.69
CA GLN A 48 8.79 -12.37 19.20
C GLN A 48 9.51 -11.82 17.95
N LYS A 49 8.86 -10.98 17.15
CA LYS A 49 9.46 -10.31 15.98
C LYS A 49 10.15 -8.97 16.32
N LYS A 50 10.77 -8.87 17.48
CA LYS A 50 11.45 -7.65 17.95
C LYS A 50 12.71 -7.26 17.18
N GLN A 51 13.18 -8.05 16.25
CA GLN A 51 14.26 -7.61 15.36
C GLN A 51 13.63 -7.03 14.09
N ALA A 52 13.69 -5.69 13.98
CA ALA A 52 13.53 -5.07 12.68
C ALA A 52 14.51 -5.75 11.72
N PRO A 53 14.07 -6.10 10.49
CA PRO A 53 15.00 -6.64 9.53
C PRO A 53 16.19 -5.69 9.44
N SER A 54 17.40 -6.22 9.56
CA SER A 54 18.61 -5.42 9.39
C SER A 54 18.52 -4.73 8.04
N ILE A 55 18.45 -3.41 8.04
CA ILE A 55 18.54 -2.65 6.79
C ILE A 55 19.95 -2.90 6.29
N VAL A 56 20.05 -3.80 5.32
CA VAL A 56 21.31 -4.08 4.64
C VAL A 56 21.70 -2.78 3.93
N LYS A 57 22.60 -2.03 4.52
CA LYS A 57 23.15 -0.79 3.95
C LYS A 57 24.04 -1.03 2.71
N ASN A 58 24.12 -2.25 2.22
CA ASN A 58 24.81 -2.53 0.98
C ASN A 58 23.96 -2.03 -0.19
N ARG A 59 24.16 -0.78 -0.55
CA ARG A 59 23.93 -0.29 -1.93
C ARG A 59 24.96 -0.97 -2.86
N SER A 60 24.97 -2.31 -2.89
CA SER A 60 25.62 -3.02 -3.98
C SER A 60 24.82 -2.69 -5.24
N ASN A 61 25.48 -2.68 -6.40
CA ASN A 61 24.85 -2.62 -7.71
C ASN A 61 23.90 -3.81 -7.86
N GLY A 62 22.75 -3.72 -7.16
CA GLY A 62 21.73 -4.77 -7.11
C GLY A 62 21.22 -5.11 -8.51
N LYS A 63 20.61 -6.27 -8.64
CA LYS A 63 19.91 -6.65 -9.86
C LYS A 63 18.94 -5.51 -10.24
N HIS A 64 18.88 -5.18 -11.53
CA HIS A 64 17.91 -4.24 -12.08
C HIS A 64 16.48 -4.67 -11.70
N LEU A 65 15.67 -3.75 -11.24
CA LEU A 65 14.29 -4.00 -10.79
C LEU A 65 13.29 -3.47 -11.81
N ASN A 66 12.42 -4.34 -12.26
CA ASN A 66 11.27 -3.98 -13.07
C ASN A 66 10.06 -3.73 -12.17
N ILE A 67 9.56 -2.51 -12.16
CA ILE A 67 8.42 -2.11 -11.32
C ILE A 67 7.16 -1.88 -12.14
N GLY A 68 6.00 -2.16 -11.52
CA GLY A 68 4.69 -1.80 -12.03
C GLY A 68 3.99 -0.83 -11.09
N ILE A 69 3.11 0.03 -11.63
CA ILE A 69 2.22 0.89 -10.85
C ILE A 69 0.77 0.48 -11.05
N ILE A 70 0.03 0.31 -9.95
CA ILE A 70 -1.41 0.07 -9.94
C ILE A 70 -2.09 1.28 -9.29
N GLY A 71 -2.75 2.09 -10.13
CA GLY A 71 -3.31 3.39 -9.77
C GLY A 71 -2.32 4.54 -10.03
N TYR A 72 -2.34 5.12 -11.23
CA TYR A 72 -1.50 6.28 -11.60
C TYR A 72 -2.26 7.61 -11.46
N GLY A 73 -3.03 7.75 -10.39
CA GLY A 73 -3.65 9.03 -10.01
C GLY A 73 -2.65 9.99 -9.35
N GLY A 74 -3.15 11.02 -8.67
CA GLY A 74 -2.32 12.03 -8.01
C GLY A 74 -1.26 11.44 -7.06
N ARG A 75 -1.64 10.45 -6.23
CA ARG A 75 -0.70 9.80 -5.31
C ARG A 75 0.25 8.85 -6.04
N GLY A 76 -0.25 8.05 -6.99
CA GLY A 76 0.58 7.14 -7.79
C GLY A 76 1.66 7.88 -8.57
N SER A 77 1.31 8.98 -9.24
CA SER A 77 2.28 9.82 -9.95
C SER A 77 3.35 10.42 -9.03
N HIS A 78 2.96 10.78 -7.78
CA HIS A 78 3.92 11.27 -6.80
C HIS A 78 4.91 10.18 -6.35
N LEU A 79 4.45 8.95 -6.11
CA LEU A 79 5.31 7.82 -5.75
C LEU A 79 6.25 7.44 -6.88
N VAL A 80 5.76 7.41 -8.10
CA VAL A 80 6.56 7.10 -9.30
C VAL A 80 7.63 8.16 -9.53
N ARG A 81 7.36 9.45 -9.23
CA ARG A 81 8.39 10.49 -9.22
C ARG A 81 9.45 10.25 -8.15
N GLY A 82 9.05 9.76 -6.96
CA GLY A 82 9.99 9.32 -5.93
C GLY A 82 10.92 8.19 -6.39
N ALA A 83 10.48 7.38 -7.34
CA ALA A 83 11.29 6.34 -7.97
C ALA A 83 12.11 6.85 -9.20
N GLY A 84 12.05 8.14 -9.49
CA GLY A 84 12.85 8.77 -10.56
C GLY A 84 12.14 8.86 -11.93
N PHE A 85 10.82 8.63 -12.00
CA PHE A 85 10.07 8.70 -13.26
C PHE A 85 9.06 9.85 -13.24
N ALA A 86 9.10 10.71 -14.23
CA ALA A 86 8.15 11.82 -14.37
C ALA A 86 7.72 12.02 -15.81
N THR A 87 6.49 12.51 -16.00
CA THR A 87 6.02 12.94 -17.31
C THR A 87 6.77 14.19 -17.76
N LYS A 88 6.97 14.34 -19.07
CA LYS A 88 7.55 15.57 -19.65
C LYS A 88 6.79 16.81 -19.20
N GLY A 89 5.45 16.77 -19.20
CA GLY A 89 4.62 17.90 -18.79
C GLY A 89 4.87 18.33 -17.35
N TRP A 90 5.07 17.38 -16.42
CA TRP A 90 5.40 17.72 -15.04
C TRP A 90 6.80 18.31 -14.91
N THR A 91 7.81 17.78 -15.60
CA THR A 91 9.17 18.30 -15.55
C THR A 91 9.27 19.71 -16.11
N ASP A 92 8.59 19.98 -17.23
CA ASP A 92 8.52 21.33 -17.82
C ASP A 92 7.83 22.32 -16.86
N TYR A 93 6.72 21.91 -16.23
CA TYR A 93 6.03 22.73 -15.23
C TYR A 93 6.92 23.02 -14.01
N ALA A 94 7.52 21.97 -13.43
CA ALA A 94 8.36 22.10 -12.25
C ALA A 94 9.62 22.96 -12.52
N PHE A 95 10.19 22.86 -13.72
CA PHE A 95 11.32 23.70 -14.15
C PHE A 95 10.93 25.17 -14.21
N LYS A 96 9.81 25.51 -14.87
CA LYS A 96 9.29 26.89 -14.94
C LYS A 96 8.99 27.45 -13.56
N ALA A 97 8.29 26.66 -12.72
CA ALA A 97 7.97 27.06 -11.35
C ALA A 97 9.23 27.33 -10.49
N ASN A 98 10.32 26.61 -10.73
CA ASN A 98 11.61 26.87 -10.05
C ASN A 98 12.27 28.14 -10.59
N GLN A 99 12.16 28.45 -11.90
CA GLN A 99 12.67 29.70 -12.46
C GLN A 99 11.92 30.93 -11.94
N GLU A 100 10.59 30.86 -11.84
CA GLU A 100 9.76 31.94 -11.32
C GLU A 100 9.92 32.13 -9.81
N ASN A 101 10.15 31.07 -9.08
CA ASN A 101 10.37 31.08 -7.63
C ASN A 101 11.45 30.06 -7.23
N SER A 102 12.66 30.55 -6.97
CA SER A 102 13.80 29.72 -6.58
C SER A 102 13.61 28.94 -5.26
N LEU A 103 12.60 29.28 -4.44
CA LEU A 103 12.22 28.52 -3.24
C LEU A 103 11.45 27.23 -3.61
N ASN A 104 10.89 27.12 -4.80
CA ASN A 104 10.27 25.88 -5.29
C ASN A 104 11.37 24.88 -5.66
N LYS A 105 11.60 23.91 -4.79
CA LYS A 105 12.65 22.92 -4.96
C LYS A 105 12.19 21.63 -5.66
N ALA A 106 10.96 21.57 -6.19
CA ALA A 106 10.42 20.34 -6.79
C ALA A 106 11.29 19.80 -7.94
N TYR A 107 11.68 20.67 -8.88
CA TYR A 107 12.53 20.30 -10.01
C TYR A 107 13.97 19.90 -9.58
N PRO A 108 14.73 20.74 -8.85
CA PRO A 108 16.07 20.36 -8.43
C PRO A 108 16.11 19.13 -7.53
N THR A 109 15.12 18.96 -6.64
CA THR A 109 15.00 17.75 -5.82
C THR A 109 14.77 16.49 -6.68
N PHE A 110 13.93 16.57 -7.71
CA PHE A 110 13.73 15.46 -8.63
C PHE A 110 15.01 15.12 -9.41
N MET A 111 15.70 16.14 -9.95
CA MET A 111 16.91 15.94 -10.74
C MET A 111 18.13 15.47 -9.95
N SER A 112 18.15 15.71 -8.62
CA SER A 112 19.23 15.27 -7.72
C SER A 112 19.04 13.86 -7.15
N GLN A 113 17.97 13.15 -7.55
CA GLN A 113 17.75 11.79 -7.07
C GLN A 113 18.79 10.81 -7.62
N ASP A 114 19.20 9.87 -6.78
CA ASP A 114 20.04 8.75 -7.20
C ASP A 114 19.29 7.86 -8.20
N ASP A 115 20.00 7.30 -9.17
CA ASP A 115 19.45 6.24 -10.01
C ASP A 115 19.24 4.96 -9.17
N LEU A 116 17.99 4.57 -8.99
CA LEU A 116 17.62 3.39 -8.20
C LEU A 116 17.80 2.07 -8.97
N ASN A 117 18.38 2.09 -10.17
CA ASN A 117 18.55 0.94 -11.04
C ASN A 117 17.24 0.16 -11.24
N CYS A 118 16.16 0.89 -11.56
CA CYS A 118 14.85 0.30 -11.83
C CYS A 118 14.23 0.86 -13.12
N SER A 119 13.27 0.12 -13.69
CA SER A 119 12.44 0.54 -14.82
C SER A 119 10.97 0.42 -14.49
N LEU A 120 10.17 1.41 -14.87
CA LEU A 120 8.71 1.33 -14.82
C LEU A 120 8.23 0.64 -16.10
N ILE A 121 7.89 -0.65 -16.01
CA ILE A 121 7.55 -1.47 -17.18
C ILE A 121 6.05 -1.77 -17.32
N GLY A 122 5.24 -1.49 -16.28
CA GLY A 122 3.82 -1.72 -16.30
C GLY A 122 3.03 -0.61 -15.62
N VAL A 123 1.91 -0.22 -16.25
CA VAL A 123 0.96 0.75 -15.71
C VAL A 123 -0.45 0.17 -15.79
N CYS A 124 -1.14 0.14 -14.64
CA CYS A 124 -2.53 -0.27 -14.52
C CYS A 124 -3.33 0.86 -13.87
N ASP A 125 -4.29 1.41 -14.60
CA ASP A 125 -5.26 2.39 -14.09
C ASP A 125 -6.60 2.16 -14.78
N LEU A 126 -7.71 2.46 -14.07
CA LEU A 126 -9.05 2.39 -14.63
C LEU A 126 -9.31 3.48 -15.66
N PHE A 127 -8.67 4.63 -15.51
CA PHE A 127 -8.79 5.77 -16.41
C PHE A 127 -7.65 5.75 -17.43
N ASP A 128 -8.00 5.68 -18.70
CA ASP A 128 -7.02 5.66 -19.79
C ASP A 128 -6.08 6.87 -19.76
N VAL A 129 -6.59 8.04 -19.40
CA VAL A 129 -5.79 9.27 -19.28
C VAL A 129 -4.66 9.10 -18.25
N ASN A 130 -4.96 8.53 -17.09
CA ASN A 130 -3.95 8.26 -16.06
C ASN A 130 -2.94 7.22 -16.53
N ALA A 131 -3.43 6.13 -17.14
CA ALA A 131 -2.57 5.09 -17.67
C ALA A 131 -1.59 5.63 -18.73
N ASP A 132 -2.06 6.48 -19.63
CA ASP A 132 -1.25 7.09 -20.69
C ASP A 132 -0.19 8.05 -20.09
N LEU A 133 -0.55 8.81 -19.05
CA LEU A 133 0.42 9.61 -18.29
C LEU A 133 1.49 8.74 -17.60
N GLY A 134 1.10 7.58 -17.07
CA GLY A 134 2.03 6.63 -16.48
C GLY A 134 3.01 6.04 -17.52
N ILE A 135 2.52 5.76 -18.72
CA ILE A 135 3.36 5.33 -19.85
C ILE A 135 4.32 6.46 -20.27
N ASP A 136 3.84 7.71 -20.32
CA ASP A 136 4.71 8.84 -20.61
C ASP A 136 5.82 9.00 -19.56
N ALA A 137 5.47 8.88 -18.28
CA ALA A 137 6.46 8.91 -17.20
C ALA A 137 7.51 7.80 -17.30
N SER A 138 7.13 6.60 -17.77
CA SER A 138 8.06 5.47 -17.89
C SER A 138 9.20 5.69 -18.89
N LYS A 139 8.99 6.56 -19.89
CA LYS A 139 10.02 6.94 -20.87
C LYS A 139 11.18 7.66 -20.19
N ASN A 140 10.89 8.41 -19.13
CA ASN A 140 11.86 9.12 -18.30
C ASN A 140 12.87 9.96 -19.12
N GLU A 141 12.37 10.68 -20.12
CA GLU A 141 13.19 11.43 -21.09
C GLU A 141 14.05 12.51 -20.42
N ILE A 142 13.55 13.10 -19.34
CA ILE A 142 14.19 14.23 -18.62
C ILE A 142 14.41 13.85 -17.14
N GLY A 143 14.45 12.58 -16.80
CA GLY A 143 14.62 12.14 -15.41
C GLY A 143 16.09 12.05 -14.96
N PRO A 144 16.32 11.74 -13.68
CA PRO A 144 17.64 11.48 -13.17
C PRO A 144 18.38 10.43 -14.02
N GLY A 145 19.61 10.73 -14.44
CA GLY A 145 20.40 9.87 -15.34
C GLY A 145 20.19 10.10 -16.82
N GLY A 146 19.22 10.93 -17.24
CA GLY A 146 19.07 11.47 -18.62
C GLY A 146 18.81 10.48 -19.74
N LYS A 147 18.42 9.22 -19.43
CA LYS A 147 18.11 8.19 -20.43
C LYS A 147 16.71 7.63 -20.22
N PRO A 148 15.95 7.35 -21.28
CA PRO A 148 14.69 6.64 -21.19
C PRO A 148 14.92 5.29 -20.50
N LYS A 149 14.09 4.96 -19.52
CA LYS A 149 14.24 3.71 -18.78
C LYS A 149 13.49 2.57 -19.46
N TYR A 150 12.26 2.82 -19.88
CA TYR A 150 11.42 1.80 -20.52
C TYR A 150 10.18 2.42 -21.16
N PHE A 151 9.52 1.66 -22.04
CA PHE A 151 8.19 2.00 -22.56
C PHE A 151 7.17 1.05 -21.91
N ALA A 152 6.51 1.51 -20.84
CA ALA A 152 5.64 0.66 -20.03
C ALA A 152 4.44 0.12 -20.82
N LYS A 153 4.09 -1.15 -20.59
CA LYS A 153 2.85 -1.74 -21.08
C LYS A 153 1.66 -1.27 -20.24
N LYS A 154 0.57 -0.93 -20.92
CA LYS A 154 -0.72 -0.61 -20.31
C LYS A 154 -1.49 -1.91 -19.98
N TYR A 155 -2.03 -1.97 -18.77
CA TYR A 155 -2.85 -3.08 -18.30
C TYR A 155 -4.23 -2.57 -17.89
N ARG A 156 -5.28 -3.29 -18.24
CA ARG A 156 -6.65 -2.92 -17.87
C ARG A 156 -7.00 -3.28 -16.45
N ASN A 157 -6.40 -4.33 -15.91
CA ASN A 157 -6.61 -4.75 -14.54
C ASN A 157 -5.30 -5.25 -13.89
N HIS A 158 -5.26 -5.22 -12.57
CA HIS A 158 -4.09 -5.62 -11.82
C HIS A 158 -3.74 -7.11 -11.97
N SER A 159 -4.74 -7.98 -12.13
CA SER A 159 -4.50 -9.42 -12.27
C SER A 159 -3.70 -9.72 -13.53
N GLU A 160 -4.07 -9.13 -14.68
CA GLU A 160 -3.32 -9.24 -15.93
C GLU A 160 -1.88 -8.74 -15.78
N MET A 161 -1.68 -7.63 -15.05
CA MET A 161 -0.34 -7.10 -14.79
C MET A 161 0.50 -8.04 -13.92
N LEU A 162 -0.12 -8.65 -12.91
CA LEU A 162 0.56 -9.54 -11.97
C LEU A 162 0.99 -10.88 -12.61
N GLU A 163 0.35 -11.30 -13.69
CA GLU A 163 0.74 -12.45 -14.49
C GLU A 163 2.04 -12.21 -15.28
N ASN A 164 2.45 -10.96 -15.47
CA ASN A 164 3.72 -10.67 -16.15
C ASN A 164 4.91 -11.01 -15.26
N ASN A 165 5.67 -12.03 -15.66
CA ASN A 165 6.85 -12.52 -14.92
C ASN A 165 8.02 -11.53 -14.93
N ASP A 166 8.07 -10.58 -15.86
CA ASP A 166 9.13 -9.58 -15.93
C ASP A 166 8.99 -8.49 -14.85
N ILE A 167 7.82 -8.35 -14.22
CA ILE A 167 7.60 -7.42 -13.12
C ILE A 167 8.09 -8.05 -11.81
N ASP A 168 9.06 -7.42 -11.15
CA ASP A 168 9.60 -7.88 -9.86
C ASP A 168 8.80 -7.30 -8.68
N ALA A 169 8.35 -6.04 -8.79
CA ALA A 169 7.68 -5.31 -7.72
C ALA A 169 6.53 -4.44 -8.23
N VAL A 170 5.53 -4.22 -7.38
CA VAL A 170 4.42 -3.32 -7.70
C VAL A 170 4.23 -2.25 -6.64
N ILE A 171 3.91 -1.04 -7.08
CA ILE A 171 3.45 0.07 -6.26
C ILE A 171 1.92 0.11 -6.36
N VAL A 172 1.22 0.11 -5.22
CA VAL A 172 -0.24 0.16 -5.17
C VAL A 172 -0.67 1.49 -4.57
N ALA A 173 -1.35 2.30 -5.37
CA ALA A 173 -1.85 3.63 -5.01
C ALA A 173 -3.29 3.86 -5.49
N THR A 174 -4.09 2.82 -5.42
CA THR A 174 -5.53 2.81 -5.68
C THR A 174 -6.30 3.41 -4.49
N PRO A 175 -7.65 3.57 -4.57
CA PRO A 175 -8.46 3.85 -3.39
C PRO A 175 -8.32 2.77 -2.30
N ASP A 176 -8.38 3.17 -1.02
CA ASP A 176 -8.08 2.35 0.16
C ASP A 176 -8.75 0.97 0.16
N HIS A 177 -10.01 0.90 -0.28
CA HIS A 177 -10.81 -0.34 -0.28
C HIS A 177 -10.30 -1.43 -1.26
N TRP A 178 -9.40 -1.08 -2.18
CA TRP A 178 -8.75 -2.01 -3.10
C TRP A 178 -7.40 -2.52 -2.59
N HIS A 179 -6.77 -1.83 -1.63
CA HIS A 179 -5.40 -2.10 -1.21
C HIS A 179 -5.22 -3.55 -0.74
N SER A 180 -6.04 -4.01 0.20
CA SER A 180 -5.88 -5.35 0.78
C SER A 180 -6.03 -6.46 -0.27
N LYS A 181 -7.00 -6.33 -1.19
CA LYS A 181 -7.18 -7.31 -2.27
C LYS A 181 -5.96 -7.36 -3.20
N ILE A 182 -5.53 -6.19 -3.68
CA ILE A 182 -4.41 -6.10 -4.63
C ILE A 182 -3.11 -6.60 -4.01
N VAL A 183 -2.85 -6.25 -2.73
CA VAL A 183 -1.67 -6.73 -1.99
C VAL A 183 -1.66 -8.23 -1.87
N VAL A 184 -2.80 -8.85 -1.51
CA VAL A 184 -2.89 -10.31 -1.41
C VAL A 184 -2.66 -10.98 -2.76
N ASP A 185 -3.24 -10.44 -3.83
CA ASP A 185 -3.07 -10.97 -5.19
C ASP A 185 -1.60 -10.84 -5.64
N ALA A 186 -0.96 -9.70 -5.38
CA ALA A 186 0.45 -9.46 -5.74
C ALA A 186 1.41 -10.39 -4.98
N VAL A 187 1.19 -10.58 -3.67
CA VAL A 187 2.01 -11.50 -2.87
C VAL A 187 1.84 -12.95 -3.35
N LYS A 188 0.60 -13.37 -3.69
CA LYS A 188 0.35 -14.70 -4.28
C LYS A 188 1.03 -14.89 -5.63
N ALA A 189 1.16 -13.82 -6.41
CA ALA A 189 1.90 -13.81 -7.67
C ALA A 189 3.42 -13.72 -7.48
N GLY A 190 3.93 -13.73 -6.24
CA GLY A 190 5.35 -13.68 -5.92
C GLY A 190 6.00 -12.31 -6.14
N LYS A 191 5.21 -11.22 -6.22
CA LYS A 191 5.73 -9.87 -6.42
C LYS A 191 6.03 -9.18 -5.09
N HIS A 192 7.09 -8.37 -5.06
CA HIS A 192 7.29 -7.41 -3.99
C HIS A 192 6.24 -6.29 -4.07
N VAL A 193 5.78 -5.80 -2.92
CA VAL A 193 4.68 -4.83 -2.89
C VAL A 193 5.04 -3.64 -2.00
N TYR A 194 4.91 -2.45 -2.56
CA TYR A 194 4.73 -1.22 -1.80
C TYR A 194 3.26 -0.81 -1.92
N VAL A 195 2.59 -0.54 -0.82
CA VAL A 195 1.20 -0.09 -0.81
C VAL A 195 1.05 1.19 -0.02
N GLU A 196 0.21 2.09 -0.50
CA GLU A 196 -0.17 3.30 0.21
C GLU A 196 -0.95 2.98 1.50
N LYS A 197 -1.01 3.97 2.38
CA LYS A 197 -1.73 3.89 3.66
C LYS A 197 -3.21 3.54 3.47
N GLY A 198 -3.82 2.97 4.52
CA GLY A 198 -5.19 2.44 4.47
C GLY A 198 -5.20 0.98 4.00
N LEU A 199 -4.22 0.17 4.48
CA LEU A 199 -4.08 -1.23 4.05
C LEU A 199 -5.30 -2.08 4.39
N THR A 200 -5.95 -1.82 5.50
CA THR A 200 -7.11 -2.59 5.98
C THR A 200 -8.23 -1.68 6.45
N ARG A 201 -9.44 -2.02 6.10
CA ARG A 201 -10.67 -1.55 6.71
C ARG A 201 -11.48 -2.72 7.22
#